data_0210f0170cd63f099dc06f26559d25e0
#
_entry.id   0210f0170cd63f099dc06f26559d25e0
#
_cell.length_a   1.000
_cell.length_b   1.000
_cell.length_c   1.000
_cell.angle_alpha   90.00
_cell.angle_beta   90.00
_cell.angle_gamma   90.00
#
_symmetry.space_group_name_H-M   'P 1'
#
loop_
_entity.id
_entity.type
_entity.pdbx_description
1 polymer ?
#
loop_
_entity_poly.entity_id
_entity_poly.type
_entity_poly.pdbx_seq_one_letter_code
_entity_poly.pdbx_strand_id
1 'polypeptide(L)'
;MKIIVDMMGGDNAPLAVLEGAAQAVKEYGVQILGVGNEELVRRTAADNNIPLDGIELVNCTQVIEMCDEPARAIRSKKDSSIVVGLNLLKEGKGDAFVSAGSTGALHVGASLIVRTLRGVKRPALATMVPAKKQAYLLLDCGANVECRPEMLAAFAVMGSCYVNKVEGRKDPSVALANN
;
A
#
# COMPACT_ATOMS: atom_id res chain seq x y z
N MET A 1 16.12 5.44 -2.21
CA MET A 1 14.87 4.73 -1.83
C MET A 1 14.19 4.28 -3.11
N LYS A 2 13.76 3.02 -3.17
CA LYS A 2 13.05 2.46 -4.33
C LYS A 2 11.63 2.07 -3.93
N ILE A 3 10.62 2.64 -4.58
CA ILE A 3 9.20 2.44 -4.27
C ILE A 3 8.58 1.56 -5.35
N ILE A 4 7.94 0.47 -4.95
CA ILE A 4 7.16 -0.37 -5.85
C ILE A 4 5.75 0.24 -5.96
N VAL A 5 5.27 0.44 -7.19
CA VAL A 5 3.97 1.08 -7.45
C VAL A 5 3.11 0.18 -8.31
N ASP A 6 1.90 -0.10 -7.85
CA ASP A 6 0.86 -0.78 -8.61
C ASP A 6 0.30 0.18 -9.68
N MET A 7 0.76 0.02 -10.92
CA MET A 7 0.34 0.86 -12.05
C MET A 7 -1.09 0.62 -12.52
N MET A 8 -1.72 -0.46 -12.06
CA MET A 8 -3.07 -0.87 -12.48
C MET A 8 -4.13 -0.63 -11.41
N GLY A 9 -3.73 -0.11 -10.24
CA GLY A 9 -4.64 0.14 -9.13
C GLY A 9 -5.32 1.51 -9.21
N GLY A 10 -6.65 1.52 -9.02
CA GLY A 10 -7.47 2.74 -8.98
C GLY A 10 -8.25 3.01 -10.25
N ASP A 11 -9.27 3.86 -10.14
CA ASP A 11 -10.26 4.11 -11.20
C ASP A 11 -9.67 4.80 -12.45
N ASN A 12 -8.60 5.57 -12.27
CA ASN A 12 -7.92 6.30 -13.35
C ASN A 12 -6.53 5.70 -13.71
N ALA A 13 -6.32 4.42 -13.37
CA ALA A 13 -5.10 3.72 -13.76
C ALA A 13 -5.09 3.42 -15.27
N PRO A 14 -3.92 3.39 -15.92
CA PRO A 14 -2.61 3.68 -15.36
C PRO A 14 -2.24 5.17 -15.34
N LEU A 15 -3.00 6.07 -15.99
CA LEU A 15 -2.60 7.46 -16.24
C LEU A 15 -2.31 8.22 -14.95
N ALA A 16 -3.27 8.32 -14.03
CA ALA A 16 -3.08 9.10 -12.80
C ALA A 16 -1.97 8.54 -11.91
N VAL A 17 -1.80 7.20 -11.89
CA VAL A 17 -0.72 6.56 -11.15
C VAL A 17 0.63 6.89 -11.76
N LEU A 18 0.72 6.86 -13.08
CA LEU A 18 1.96 7.16 -13.82
C LEU A 18 2.37 8.63 -13.66
N GLU A 19 1.39 9.57 -13.74
CA GLU A 19 1.63 11.00 -13.47
C GLU A 19 2.18 11.21 -12.07
N GLY A 20 1.54 10.60 -11.06
CA GLY A 20 2.00 10.66 -9.66
C GLY A 20 3.38 10.04 -9.46
N ALA A 21 3.69 8.93 -10.13
CA ALA A 21 5.00 8.29 -10.08
C ALA A 21 6.09 9.18 -10.68
N ALA A 22 5.84 9.77 -11.86
CA ALA A 22 6.79 10.70 -12.51
C ALA A 22 7.02 11.97 -11.66
N GLN A 23 5.95 12.50 -11.05
CA GLN A 23 6.05 13.62 -10.13
C GLN A 23 6.91 13.26 -8.90
N ALA A 24 6.68 12.08 -8.31
CA ALA A 24 7.45 11.62 -7.15
C ALA A 24 8.94 11.45 -7.45
N VAL A 25 9.30 10.94 -8.63
CA VAL A 25 10.70 10.87 -9.09
C VAL A 25 11.31 12.26 -9.14
N LYS A 26 10.59 13.22 -9.74
CA LYS A 26 11.06 14.60 -9.92
C LYS A 26 11.19 15.35 -8.58
N GLU A 27 10.23 15.22 -7.69
CA GLU A 27 10.18 16.00 -6.44
C GLU A 27 11.05 15.41 -5.34
N TYR A 28 11.08 14.09 -5.22
CA TYR A 28 11.73 13.39 -4.09
C TYR A 28 13.00 12.63 -4.49
N GLY A 29 13.33 12.54 -5.78
CA GLY A 29 14.50 11.79 -6.26
C GLY A 29 14.41 10.29 -5.95
N VAL A 30 13.21 9.74 -5.79
CA VAL A 30 13.00 8.31 -5.56
C VAL A 30 13.08 7.53 -6.86
N GLN A 31 13.45 6.25 -6.78
CA GLN A 31 13.33 5.32 -7.90
C GLN A 31 11.98 4.61 -7.81
N ILE A 32 11.32 4.44 -8.93
CA ILE A 32 10.03 3.74 -9.01
C ILE A 32 10.21 2.40 -9.72
N LEU A 33 9.65 1.35 -9.14
CA LEU A 33 9.45 0.05 -9.78
C LEU A 33 7.96 -0.11 -10.05
N GLY A 34 7.53 0.28 -11.24
CA GLY A 34 6.13 0.22 -11.66
C GLY A 34 5.74 -1.20 -12.07
N VAL A 35 4.70 -1.74 -11.46
CA VAL A 35 4.22 -3.11 -11.67
C VAL A 35 2.87 -3.07 -12.37
N GLY A 36 2.76 -3.62 -13.59
CA GLY A 36 1.52 -3.56 -14.36
C GLY A 36 1.69 -4.04 -15.80
N ASN A 37 0.69 -3.80 -16.63
CA ASN A 37 0.79 -4.07 -18.06
C ASN A 37 1.77 -3.08 -18.70
N GLU A 38 2.99 -3.54 -18.97
CA GLU A 38 4.09 -2.70 -19.44
C GLU A 38 3.76 -2.00 -20.77
N GLU A 39 3.14 -2.69 -21.70
CA GLU A 39 2.77 -2.12 -23.01
C GLU A 39 1.77 -0.97 -22.83
N LEU A 40 0.73 -1.19 -22.01
CA LEU A 40 -0.27 -0.18 -21.71
C LEU A 40 0.35 1.04 -21.01
N VAL A 41 1.21 0.81 -20.01
CA VAL A 41 1.89 1.91 -19.28
C VAL A 41 2.79 2.72 -20.22
N ARG A 42 3.59 2.06 -21.06
CA ARG A 42 4.46 2.75 -22.03
C ARG A 42 3.66 3.55 -23.06
N ARG A 43 2.57 2.98 -23.57
CA ARG A 43 1.68 3.70 -24.49
C ARG A 43 1.05 4.90 -23.82
N THR A 44 0.51 4.75 -22.61
CA THR A 44 -0.05 5.86 -21.84
C THR A 44 0.98 6.97 -21.59
N ALA A 45 2.22 6.61 -21.27
CA ALA A 45 3.32 7.57 -21.11
C ALA A 45 3.59 8.36 -22.40
N ALA A 46 3.66 7.68 -23.53
CA ALA A 46 3.90 8.30 -24.83
C ALA A 46 2.76 9.23 -25.24
N ASP A 47 1.51 8.78 -25.12
CA ASP A 47 0.31 9.53 -25.50
C ASP A 47 0.14 10.82 -24.66
N ASN A 48 0.65 10.83 -23.43
CA ASN A 48 0.54 11.96 -22.49
C ASN A 48 1.86 12.71 -22.25
N ASN A 49 2.93 12.39 -22.98
CA ASN A 49 4.26 12.98 -22.84
C ASN A 49 4.82 12.89 -21.41
N ILE A 50 4.56 11.78 -20.71
CA ILE A 50 5.07 11.55 -19.35
C ILE A 50 6.44 10.87 -19.44
N PRO A 51 7.51 11.46 -18.84
CA PRO A 51 8.82 10.84 -18.84
C PRO A 51 8.87 9.58 -17.96
N LEU A 52 9.57 8.56 -18.43
CA LEU A 52 9.81 7.33 -17.68
C LEU A 52 11.20 7.30 -17.00
N ASP A 53 11.89 8.43 -16.97
CA ASP A 53 13.17 8.54 -16.28
C ASP A 53 13.00 8.26 -14.79
N GLY A 54 13.79 7.32 -14.27
CA GLY A 54 13.66 6.87 -12.87
C GLY A 54 12.51 5.89 -12.59
N ILE A 55 11.79 5.46 -13.64
CA ILE A 55 10.71 4.47 -13.56
C ILE A 55 11.11 3.21 -14.33
N GLU A 56 11.38 2.14 -13.61
CA GLU A 56 11.57 0.79 -14.14
C GLU A 56 10.23 0.05 -14.15
N LEU A 57 9.93 -0.71 -15.20
CA LEU A 57 8.65 -1.43 -15.32
C LEU A 57 8.84 -2.94 -15.17
N VAL A 58 7.93 -3.56 -14.45
CA VAL A 58 7.77 -5.02 -14.33
C VAL A 58 6.42 -5.40 -14.90
N ASN A 59 6.44 -6.20 -15.95
CA ASN A 59 5.22 -6.60 -16.64
C ASN A 59 4.38 -7.58 -15.81
N CYS A 60 3.06 -7.37 -15.81
CA CYS A 60 2.05 -8.30 -15.30
C CYS A 60 0.87 -8.30 -16.25
N THR A 61 0.18 -9.44 -16.32
CA THR A 61 -0.91 -9.66 -17.28
C THR A 61 -2.29 -9.65 -16.64
N GLN A 62 -2.36 -9.65 -15.30
CA GLN A 62 -3.63 -9.73 -14.55
C GLN A 62 -3.84 -8.50 -13.67
N VAL A 63 -5.10 -8.16 -13.46
CA VAL A 63 -5.52 -7.10 -12.54
C VAL A 63 -6.51 -7.67 -11.53
N ILE A 64 -6.37 -7.30 -10.26
CA ILE A 64 -7.38 -7.58 -9.23
C ILE A 64 -8.35 -6.41 -9.21
N GLU A 65 -9.59 -6.69 -9.56
CA GLU A 65 -10.66 -5.70 -9.61
C GLU A 65 -11.27 -5.45 -8.23
N MET A 66 -11.96 -4.30 -8.08
CA MET A 66 -12.61 -3.96 -6.80
C MET A 66 -13.73 -4.92 -6.41
N CYS A 67 -14.36 -5.60 -7.38
CA CYS A 67 -15.42 -6.59 -7.16
C CYS A 67 -14.89 -8.00 -6.89
N ASP A 68 -13.60 -8.26 -7.04
CA ASP A 68 -13.01 -9.57 -6.76
C ASP A 68 -13.05 -9.88 -5.24
N GLU A 69 -13.33 -11.14 -4.91
CA GLU A 69 -13.18 -11.60 -3.53
C GLU A 69 -11.69 -11.64 -3.17
N PRO A 70 -11.24 -10.86 -2.14
CA PRO A 70 -9.82 -10.63 -1.88
C PRO A 70 -8.96 -11.88 -1.71
N ALA A 71 -9.41 -12.83 -0.88
CA ALA A 71 -8.60 -14.01 -0.57
C ALA A 71 -8.50 -14.96 -1.76
N ARG A 72 -9.56 -15.05 -2.57
CA ARG A 72 -9.57 -15.83 -3.82
C ARG A 72 -8.70 -15.18 -4.87
N ALA A 73 -8.83 -13.86 -5.05
CA ALA A 73 -8.06 -13.10 -6.04
C ALA A 73 -6.55 -13.22 -5.81
N ILE A 74 -6.08 -13.05 -4.59
CA ILE A 74 -4.65 -13.21 -4.22
C ILE A 74 -4.14 -14.63 -4.52
N ARG A 75 -4.99 -15.65 -4.41
CA ARG A 75 -4.58 -17.04 -4.69
C ARG A 75 -4.62 -17.40 -6.17
N SER A 76 -5.55 -16.85 -6.92
CA SER A 76 -5.81 -17.22 -8.32
C SER A 76 -5.11 -16.30 -9.33
N LYS A 77 -5.04 -14.99 -9.07
CA LYS A 77 -4.42 -13.98 -9.95
C LYS A 77 -2.97 -13.71 -9.55
N LYS A 78 -2.13 -14.72 -9.67
CA LYS A 78 -0.73 -14.67 -9.21
C LYS A 78 0.15 -13.73 -10.00
N ASP A 79 -0.23 -13.43 -11.24
CA ASP A 79 0.45 -12.47 -12.12
C ASP A 79 -0.24 -11.10 -12.10
N SER A 80 -0.94 -10.77 -11.02
CA SER A 80 -1.51 -9.43 -10.83
C SER A 80 -0.50 -8.45 -10.24
N SER A 81 -0.66 -7.18 -10.55
CA SER A 81 0.20 -6.09 -10.09
C SER A 81 0.35 -6.08 -8.56
N ILE A 82 -0.73 -6.33 -7.79
CA ILE A 82 -0.69 -6.44 -6.33
C ILE A 82 0.16 -7.63 -5.88
N VAL A 83 -0.05 -8.83 -6.46
CA VAL A 83 0.66 -10.04 -6.01
C VAL A 83 2.13 -9.97 -6.40
N VAL A 84 2.44 -9.55 -7.62
CA VAL A 84 3.82 -9.38 -8.08
C VAL A 84 4.53 -8.30 -7.26
N GLY A 85 3.89 -7.15 -7.05
CA GLY A 85 4.47 -6.06 -6.26
C GLY A 85 4.77 -6.45 -4.80
N LEU A 86 3.86 -7.18 -4.15
CA LEU A 86 4.09 -7.71 -2.79
C LEU A 86 5.21 -8.76 -2.72
N ASN A 87 5.36 -9.59 -3.77
CA ASN A 87 6.49 -10.53 -3.84
C ASN A 87 7.83 -9.79 -4.00
N LEU A 88 7.88 -8.78 -4.88
CA LEU A 88 9.06 -7.93 -5.05
C LEU A 88 9.45 -7.21 -3.75
N LEU A 89 8.46 -6.71 -3.00
CA LEU A 89 8.69 -6.13 -1.68
C LEU A 89 9.28 -7.15 -0.70
N LYS A 90 8.71 -8.35 -0.64
CA LYS A 90 9.21 -9.45 0.20
C LYS A 90 10.64 -9.85 -0.16
N GLU A 91 11.00 -9.81 -1.43
CA GLU A 91 12.34 -10.09 -1.95
C GLU A 91 13.35 -8.96 -1.70
N GLY A 92 12.91 -7.83 -1.11
CA GLY A 92 13.76 -6.67 -0.85
C GLY A 92 14.13 -5.88 -2.11
N LYS A 93 13.36 -6.00 -3.19
CA LYS A 93 13.58 -5.27 -4.43
C LYS A 93 13.03 -3.84 -4.42
N GLY A 94 12.37 -3.47 -3.33
CA GLY A 94 11.90 -2.12 -3.04
C GLY A 94 11.73 -1.94 -1.54
N ASP A 95 11.69 -0.69 -1.10
CA ASP A 95 11.59 -0.30 0.31
C ASP A 95 10.13 -0.20 0.77
N ALA A 96 9.21 0.05 -0.15
CA ALA A 96 7.76 0.16 0.10
C ALA A 96 6.94 -0.26 -1.12
N PHE A 97 5.67 -0.59 -0.91
CA PHE A 97 4.67 -0.85 -1.95
C PHE A 97 3.49 0.11 -1.82
N VAL A 98 3.11 0.74 -2.92
CA VAL A 98 1.99 1.69 -3.02
C VAL A 98 0.98 1.19 -4.04
N SER A 99 -0.29 1.16 -3.68
CA SER A 99 -1.40 0.79 -4.56
C SER A 99 -2.63 1.64 -4.24
N ALA A 100 -3.35 2.07 -5.27
CA ALA A 100 -4.68 2.68 -5.17
C ALA A 100 -5.79 1.68 -5.56
N GLY A 101 -5.46 0.38 -5.65
CA GLY A 101 -6.39 -0.69 -5.97
C GLY A 101 -7.17 -1.22 -4.76
N SER A 102 -7.62 -2.48 -4.85
CA SER A 102 -8.44 -3.12 -3.81
C SER A 102 -7.75 -3.18 -2.46
N THR A 103 -8.25 -2.40 -1.49
CA THR A 103 -7.74 -2.39 -0.10
C THR A 103 -7.81 -3.78 0.54
N GLY A 104 -8.91 -4.52 0.29
CA GLY A 104 -9.06 -5.88 0.81
C GLY A 104 -8.02 -6.84 0.26
N ALA A 105 -7.76 -6.78 -1.05
CA ALA A 105 -6.72 -7.60 -1.68
C ALA A 105 -5.32 -7.22 -1.18
N LEU A 106 -5.04 -5.92 -1.05
CA LEU A 106 -3.77 -5.46 -0.52
C LEU A 106 -3.55 -5.95 0.93
N HIS A 107 -4.55 -5.81 1.79
CA HIS A 107 -4.48 -6.26 3.19
C HIS A 107 -4.27 -7.79 3.31
N VAL A 108 -5.05 -8.58 2.55
CA VAL A 108 -4.90 -10.04 2.52
C VAL A 108 -3.55 -10.44 1.92
N GLY A 109 -3.16 -9.81 0.81
CA GLY A 109 -1.89 -10.06 0.15
C GLY A 109 -0.69 -9.74 1.06
N ALA A 110 -0.70 -8.60 1.73
CA ALA A 110 0.33 -8.22 2.69
C ALA A 110 0.44 -9.26 3.81
N SER A 111 -0.71 -9.71 4.37
CA SER A 111 -0.75 -10.72 5.43
C SER A 111 -0.19 -12.08 5.00
N LEU A 112 -0.48 -12.52 3.77
CA LEU A 112 -0.11 -13.85 3.28
C LEU A 112 1.29 -13.90 2.67
N ILE A 113 1.68 -12.86 1.93
CA ILE A 113 2.93 -12.81 1.15
C ILE A 113 4.06 -12.19 1.97
N VAL A 114 3.89 -10.95 2.44
CA VAL A 114 4.91 -10.22 3.22
C VAL A 114 4.97 -10.76 4.64
N ARG A 115 3.83 -11.11 5.21
CA ARG A 115 3.62 -11.60 6.56
C ARG A 115 3.76 -10.52 7.64
N THR A 116 3.30 -10.87 8.84
CA THR A 116 3.38 -9.99 10.01
C THR A 116 4.68 -10.18 10.80
N LEU A 117 5.05 -9.17 11.54
CA LEU A 117 6.14 -9.26 12.52
C LEU A 117 5.80 -10.27 13.62
N ARG A 118 6.83 -10.86 14.24
CA ARG A 118 6.66 -11.76 15.38
C ARG A 118 5.90 -11.06 16.50
N GLY A 119 4.83 -11.67 16.97
CA GLY A 119 3.95 -11.12 18.02
C GLY A 119 2.74 -10.35 17.46
N VAL A 120 2.75 -9.91 16.22
CA VAL A 120 1.60 -9.27 15.56
C VAL A 120 0.73 -10.35 14.91
N LYS A 121 -0.40 -10.66 15.50
CA LYS A 121 -1.33 -11.70 15.01
C LYS A 121 -2.09 -11.27 13.76
N ARG A 122 -2.42 -9.99 13.65
CA ARG A 122 -3.14 -9.41 12.51
C ARG A 122 -2.62 -8.01 12.21
N PRO A 123 -2.44 -7.64 10.95
CA PRO A 123 -2.20 -6.26 10.56
C PRO A 123 -3.47 -5.44 10.75
N ALA A 124 -3.32 -4.13 10.76
CA ALA A 124 -4.40 -3.18 10.86
C ALA A 124 -4.24 -2.07 9.80
N LEU A 125 -5.35 -1.51 9.36
CA LEU A 125 -5.36 -0.30 8.54
C LEU A 125 -5.15 0.92 9.44
N ALA A 126 -4.14 1.71 9.12
CA ALA A 126 -3.78 2.91 9.85
C ALA A 126 -4.05 4.16 9.00
N THR A 127 -4.82 5.09 9.52
CA THR A 127 -5.15 6.34 8.82
C THR A 127 -4.91 7.54 9.72
N MET A 128 -4.17 8.53 9.19
CA MET A 128 -4.03 9.82 9.85
C MET A 128 -5.29 10.66 9.60
N VAL A 129 -6.04 10.91 10.66
CA VAL A 129 -7.28 11.68 10.59
C VAL A 129 -6.99 13.12 11.02
N PRO A 130 -7.31 14.12 10.16
CA PRO A 130 -7.16 15.52 10.53
C PRO A 130 -8.13 15.89 11.65
N ALA A 131 -7.65 16.64 12.63
CA ALA A 131 -8.47 17.14 13.71
C ALA A 131 -8.11 18.59 14.06
N LYS A 132 -8.99 19.26 14.81
CA LYS A 132 -8.94 20.70 15.06
C LYS A 132 -7.63 21.21 15.68
N LYS A 133 -7.02 20.42 16.58
CA LYS A 133 -5.74 20.78 17.23
C LYS A 133 -4.55 20.07 16.58
N GLN A 134 -4.67 18.79 16.32
CA GLN A 134 -3.59 17.95 15.84
C GLN A 134 -4.18 16.68 15.25
N ALA A 135 -3.70 16.24 14.08
CA ALA A 135 -4.10 14.98 13.49
C ALA A 135 -3.82 13.80 14.45
N TYR A 136 -4.65 12.79 14.42
CA TYR A 136 -4.46 11.56 15.19
C TYR A 136 -4.45 10.33 14.28
N LEU A 137 -3.80 9.29 14.74
CA LEU A 137 -3.79 8.00 14.06
C LEU A 137 -5.00 7.18 14.51
N LEU A 138 -5.88 6.83 13.58
CA LEU A 138 -6.95 5.84 13.80
C LEU A 138 -6.45 4.47 13.37
N LEU A 139 -6.58 3.46 14.25
CA LEU A 139 -6.12 2.11 14.05
C LEU A 139 -7.05 1.15 14.80
N ASP A 140 -7.75 0.25 14.22
CA ASP A 140 -7.91 -0.18 12.84
C ASP A 140 -9.05 0.57 12.13
N CYS A 141 -8.91 0.83 10.82
CA CYS A 141 -9.93 1.51 10.01
C CYS A 141 -10.76 0.54 9.16
N GLY A 142 -11.10 -0.63 9.70
CA GLY A 142 -12.05 -1.55 9.05
C GLY A 142 -11.41 -2.75 8.33
N ALA A 143 -10.13 -3.04 8.54
CA ALA A 143 -9.53 -4.29 8.06
C ALA A 143 -9.99 -5.51 8.88
N ASN A 144 -10.34 -5.30 10.13
CA ASN A 144 -10.83 -6.33 11.04
C ASN A 144 -12.23 -5.97 11.53
N VAL A 145 -13.22 -6.82 11.25
CA VAL A 145 -14.64 -6.60 11.65
C VAL A 145 -14.80 -6.73 13.16
N GLU A 146 -14.14 -7.71 13.78
CA GLU A 146 -14.16 -7.94 15.21
C GLU A 146 -12.74 -7.90 15.76
N CYS A 147 -12.51 -7.07 16.77
CA CYS A 147 -11.23 -6.93 17.45
C CYS A 147 -11.30 -7.49 18.87
N ARG A 148 -10.52 -8.54 19.15
CA ARG A 148 -10.35 -9.06 20.50
C ARG A 148 -9.44 -8.12 21.33
N PRO A 149 -9.53 -8.13 22.67
CA PRO A 149 -8.72 -7.25 23.52
C PRO A 149 -7.23 -7.31 23.25
N GLU A 150 -6.68 -8.49 22.94
CA GLU A 150 -5.25 -8.64 22.62
C GLU A 150 -4.87 -7.96 21.29
N MET A 151 -5.81 -7.89 20.34
CA MET A 151 -5.61 -7.19 19.07
C MET A 151 -5.58 -5.69 19.31
N LEU A 152 -6.51 -5.15 20.13
CA LEU A 152 -6.55 -3.73 20.49
C LEU A 152 -5.28 -3.31 21.21
N ALA A 153 -4.78 -4.14 22.13
CA ALA A 153 -3.50 -3.90 22.80
C ALA A 153 -2.32 -3.88 21.80
N ALA A 154 -2.29 -4.81 20.85
CA ALA A 154 -1.26 -4.82 19.80
C ALA A 154 -1.36 -3.60 18.88
N PHE A 155 -2.58 -3.17 18.52
CA PHE A 155 -2.81 -1.96 17.73
C PHE A 155 -2.35 -0.70 18.46
N ALA A 156 -2.58 -0.61 19.77
CA ALA A 156 -2.09 0.48 20.60
C ALA A 156 -0.56 0.61 20.55
N VAL A 157 0.15 -0.52 20.67
CA VAL A 157 1.62 -0.53 20.56
C VAL A 157 2.08 -0.16 19.15
N MET A 158 1.48 -0.74 18.09
CA MET A 158 1.83 -0.43 16.72
C MET A 158 1.59 1.05 16.39
N GLY A 159 0.43 1.59 16.80
CA GLY A 159 0.09 2.99 16.60
C GLY A 159 1.06 3.93 17.33
N SER A 160 1.41 3.62 18.58
CA SER A 160 2.38 4.39 19.34
C SER A 160 3.76 4.41 18.69
N CYS A 161 4.23 3.24 18.20
CA CYS A 161 5.49 3.15 17.47
C CYS A 161 5.45 3.96 16.17
N TYR A 162 4.37 3.88 15.41
CA TYR A 162 4.19 4.62 14.17
C TYR A 162 4.24 6.14 14.41
N VAL A 163 3.40 6.63 15.30
CA VAL A 163 3.32 8.06 15.63
C VAL A 163 4.64 8.61 16.18
N ASN A 164 5.34 7.80 16.97
CA ASN A 164 6.66 8.18 17.48
C ASN A 164 7.70 8.29 16.36
N LYS A 165 7.76 7.29 15.45
CA LYS A 165 8.79 7.21 14.41
C LYS A 165 8.50 8.11 13.21
N VAL A 166 7.26 8.20 12.77
CA VAL A 166 6.86 8.94 11.57
C VAL A 166 6.53 10.40 11.88
N GLU A 167 5.77 10.63 12.98
CA GLU A 167 5.34 11.97 13.36
C GLU A 167 6.29 12.65 14.37
N GLY A 168 7.30 11.94 14.86
CA GLY A 168 8.24 12.46 15.86
C GLY A 168 7.63 12.74 17.25
N ARG A 169 6.41 12.27 17.53
CA ARG A 169 5.73 12.50 18.81
C ARG A 169 6.20 11.50 19.84
N LYS A 170 6.87 12.01 20.87
CA LYS A 170 7.27 11.20 22.03
C LYS A 170 6.05 10.93 22.91
N ASP A 171 5.95 9.71 23.42
CA ASP A 171 4.93 9.26 24.37
C ASP A 171 3.49 9.62 23.96
N PRO A 172 3.02 9.17 22.78
CA PRO A 172 1.68 9.49 22.31
C PRO A 172 0.62 8.87 23.22
N SER A 173 -0.42 9.63 23.55
CA SER A 173 -1.58 9.10 24.27
C SER A 173 -2.40 8.17 23.39
N VAL A 174 -2.96 7.13 24.01
CA VAL A 174 -3.81 6.13 23.35
C VAL A 174 -5.19 6.12 23.99
N ALA A 175 -6.23 6.07 23.18
CA ALA A 175 -7.61 5.92 23.63
C ALA A 175 -8.33 4.85 22.82
N LEU A 176 -9.32 4.19 23.42
CA LEU A 176 -10.25 3.33 22.71
C LEU A 176 -11.38 4.18 22.15
N ALA A 177 -11.68 4.00 20.86
CA ALA A 177 -12.92 4.45 20.28
C ALA A 177 -14.01 3.42 20.57
N ASN A 178 -15.15 3.87 21.08
CA ASN A 178 -16.33 3.03 21.34
C ASN A 178 -17.51 3.58 20.57
N ASN A 179 -18.29 2.70 19.93
CA ASN A 179 -19.55 3.02 19.28
C ASN A 179 -20.72 2.91 20.27
#